data_77c7fcc80881a8532b59ddbfd11c7a24
#
_entry.id   77c7fcc80881a8532b59ddbfd11c7a24
#
_cell.length_a   1.000
_cell.length_b   1.000
_cell.length_c   1.000
_cell.angle_alpha   90.00
_cell.angle_beta   90.00
_cell.angle_gamma   90.00
#
_symmetry.space_group_name_H-M   'P 1'
#
loop_
_entity.id
_entity.type
_entity.pdbx_description
1 polymer ?
#
loop_
_entity_poly.entity_id
_entity_poly.type
_entity_poly.pdbx_seq_one_letter_code
_entity_poly.pdbx_strand_id
1 'polypeptide(L)'
;KRLQKNDIFICMSSGSKDHIGKVAFIDQDTKYYAGGFMGIIRVNMQRCLPKFLYYYLNYSMKFREEIKLLTQGANINNISSTINSIEIPLPPIDVQERIITELDGYQQVVNGARSVLSNYRPKLSCSTATYKTLDEIATFRPSKDEIKALPGDTDVSFVPMASLNTFDASFEAVETRKLTDVSSGFTYFRNNDILLAKITPCFENGKAGIAHNLKNGIGFGSTEYIVIRADESVVYPEWIFYYINTREFIDGGKPFMTGTAGQQRIDINYVKQYQIPVPSLEEQKILLDEIHREQALIKPSKQIIDVFTAKIDTRIKEIWGE
;
A
#
# COMPACT_ATOMS: atom_id res chain seq x y z
N LYS A 1 6.90 1.21 -32.35
CA LYS A 1 6.83 -0.25 -32.18
C LYS A 1 5.54 -0.59 -31.44
N ARG A 2 4.54 -1.14 -32.14
CA ARG A 2 3.26 -1.55 -31.57
C ARG A 2 3.45 -2.80 -30.72
N LEU A 3 2.83 -2.81 -29.52
CA LEU A 3 2.80 -3.97 -28.62
C LEU A 3 1.79 -4.99 -29.13
N GLN A 4 2.20 -6.25 -29.20
CA GLN A 4 1.40 -7.39 -29.67
C GLN A 4 1.34 -8.47 -28.60
N LYS A 5 0.39 -9.36 -28.70
CA LYS A 5 0.31 -10.55 -27.85
C LYS A 5 1.64 -11.31 -27.86
N ASN A 6 2.06 -11.79 -26.70
CA ASN A 6 3.32 -12.49 -26.44
C ASN A 6 4.59 -11.60 -26.51
N ASP A 7 4.46 -10.29 -26.64
CA ASP A 7 5.59 -9.38 -26.44
C ASP A 7 5.95 -9.32 -24.94
N ILE A 8 7.24 -9.21 -24.66
CA ILE A 8 7.73 -8.81 -23.34
C ILE A 8 8.18 -7.36 -23.45
N PHE A 9 7.54 -6.50 -22.69
CA PHE A 9 7.81 -5.07 -22.64
C PHE A 9 8.82 -4.83 -21.52
N ILE A 10 9.95 -4.18 -21.80
CA ILE A 10 11.05 -4.00 -20.87
C ILE A 10 11.49 -2.55 -20.76
N CYS A 11 11.78 -2.09 -19.54
CA CYS A 11 12.38 -0.80 -19.28
C CYS A 11 13.87 -0.83 -19.61
N MET A 12 14.27 -0.15 -20.68
CA MET A 12 15.65 -0.12 -21.17
C MET A 12 16.44 1.05 -20.59
N SER A 13 15.78 2.13 -20.20
CA SER A 13 16.39 3.32 -19.63
C SER A 13 15.45 4.02 -18.66
N SER A 14 15.99 4.53 -17.56
CA SER A 14 15.24 5.27 -16.55
C SER A 14 16.16 6.20 -15.75
N GLY A 15 15.62 7.32 -15.25
CA GLY A 15 16.31 8.16 -14.26
C GLY A 15 16.56 7.44 -12.92
N SER A 16 15.73 6.45 -12.57
CA SER A 16 15.97 5.56 -11.43
C SER A 16 16.50 4.21 -11.92
N LYS A 17 17.64 3.77 -11.37
CA LYS A 17 18.26 2.47 -11.67
C LYS A 17 17.34 1.31 -11.32
N ASP A 18 16.48 1.45 -10.32
CA ASP A 18 15.55 0.41 -9.84
C ASP A 18 14.45 0.07 -10.85
N HIS A 19 14.26 0.88 -11.89
CA HIS A 19 13.26 0.63 -12.93
C HIS A 19 13.84 -0.08 -14.15
N ILE A 20 15.16 -0.03 -14.34
CA ILE A 20 15.82 -0.65 -15.49
C ILE A 20 15.72 -2.17 -15.37
N GLY A 21 15.42 -2.84 -16.48
CA GLY A 21 15.23 -4.29 -16.53
C GLY A 21 13.85 -4.77 -16.05
N LYS A 22 12.98 -3.90 -15.48
CA LYS A 22 11.60 -4.30 -15.17
C LYS A 22 10.85 -4.67 -16.43
N VAL A 23 10.10 -5.76 -16.36
CA VAL A 23 9.37 -6.34 -17.50
C VAL A 23 7.88 -6.42 -17.25
N ALA A 24 7.10 -6.41 -18.34
CA ALA A 24 5.67 -6.71 -18.34
C ALA A 24 5.36 -7.66 -19.50
N PHE A 25 4.48 -8.62 -19.28
CA PHE A 25 4.02 -9.54 -20.30
C PHE A 25 2.76 -8.98 -21.00
N ILE A 26 2.70 -9.06 -22.31
CA ILE A 26 1.57 -8.61 -23.11
C ILE A 26 0.75 -9.83 -23.50
N ASP A 27 -0.37 -10.05 -22.83
CA ASP A 27 -1.22 -11.24 -22.96
C ASP A 27 -2.25 -11.14 -24.10
N GLN A 28 -2.44 -9.93 -24.66
CA GLN A 28 -3.38 -9.68 -25.76
C GLN A 28 -2.85 -8.60 -26.70
N ASP A 29 -3.39 -8.55 -27.91
CA ASP A 29 -3.06 -7.48 -28.83
C ASP A 29 -3.54 -6.11 -28.33
N THR A 30 -2.70 -5.11 -28.49
CA THR A 30 -2.99 -3.76 -28.01
C THR A 30 -2.94 -2.73 -29.12
N LYS A 31 -3.51 -1.55 -28.88
CA LYS A 31 -3.34 -0.36 -29.72
C LYS A 31 -2.18 0.55 -29.27
N TYR A 32 -1.46 0.15 -28.23
CA TYR A 32 -0.38 0.95 -27.64
C TYR A 32 0.97 0.69 -28.29
N TYR A 33 1.87 1.65 -28.16
CA TYR A 33 3.21 1.63 -28.71
C TYR A 33 4.25 1.80 -27.58
N ALA A 34 5.40 1.15 -27.75
CA ALA A 34 6.53 1.35 -26.83
C ALA A 34 7.09 2.76 -26.95
N GLY A 35 7.25 3.46 -25.83
CA GLY A 35 7.95 4.74 -25.75
C GLY A 35 9.47 4.61 -25.93
N GLY A 36 10.17 5.75 -26.08
CA GLY A 36 11.60 5.79 -26.43
C GLY A 36 12.55 5.11 -25.43
N PHE A 37 12.15 5.01 -24.16
CA PHE A 37 12.95 4.38 -23.10
C PHE A 37 12.62 2.89 -22.89
N MET A 38 11.71 2.35 -23.68
CA MET A 38 11.19 1.01 -23.56
C MET A 38 11.62 0.13 -24.73
N GLY A 39 11.88 -1.15 -24.43
CA GLY A 39 12.14 -2.19 -25.41
C GLY A 39 10.99 -3.17 -25.55
N ILE A 40 11.00 -3.92 -26.64
CA ILE A 40 10.13 -5.05 -26.88
C ILE A 40 11.00 -6.24 -27.19
N ILE A 41 10.85 -7.33 -26.42
CA ILE A 41 11.51 -8.61 -26.68
C ILE A 41 10.47 -9.53 -27.33
N ARG A 42 10.83 -10.07 -28.50
CA ARG A 42 10.09 -11.12 -29.22
C ARG A 42 10.98 -12.32 -29.39
N VAL A 43 10.51 -13.45 -28.92
CA VAL A 43 11.27 -14.69 -28.93
C VAL A 43 11.03 -15.51 -30.21
N ASN A 44 11.99 -16.35 -30.54
CA ASN A 44 11.77 -17.44 -31.48
C ASN A 44 11.01 -18.55 -30.75
N MET A 45 9.71 -18.69 -31.02
CA MET A 45 8.83 -19.63 -30.32
C MET A 45 9.18 -21.11 -30.51
N GLN A 46 10.01 -21.45 -31.51
CA GLN A 46 10.55 -22.82 -31.66
C GLN A 46 11.59 -23.18 -30.62
N ARG A 47 12.17 -22.20 -29.93
CA ARG A 47 13.25 -22.39 -28.94
C ARG A 47 12.89 -21.92 -27.56
N CYS A 48 12.08 -20.87 -27.45
CA CYS A 48 11.74 -20.22 -26.20
C CYS A 48 10.28 -19.80 -26.19
N LEU A 49 9.55 -20.18 -25.16
CA LEU A 49 8.20 -19.70 -24.94
C LEU A 49 8.24 -18.29 -24.33
N PRO A 50 7.46 -17.32 -24.84
CA PRO A 50 7.50 -15.94 -24.36
C PRO A 50 7.28 -15.80 -22.87
N LYS A 51 6.37 -16.57 -22.32
CA LYS A 51 6.02 -16.51 -20.89
C LYS A 51 7.09 -17.14 -19.99
N PHE A 52 7.82 -18.15 -20.50
CA PHE A 52 9.00 -18.70 -19.83
C PHE A 52 10.09 -17.62 -19.67
N LEU A 53 10.41 -16.93 -20.77
CA LEU A 53 11.36 -15.82 -20.73
C LEU A 53 10.89 -14.69 -19.82
N TYR A 54 9.60 -14.36 -19.86
CA TYR A 54 9.04 -13.36 -18.95
C TYR A 54 9.26 -13.73 -17.48
N TYR A 55 9.01 -14.98 -17.08
CA TYR A 55 9.26 -15.44 -15.72
C TYR A 55 10.73 -15.32 -15.34
N TYR A 56 11.64 -15.73 -16.22
CA TYR A 56 13.07 -15.56 -15.97
C TYR A 56 13.42 -14.08 -15.75
N LEU A 57 13.08 -13.20 -16.68
CA LEU A 57 13.42 -11.78 -16.60
C LEU A 57 12.76 -11.07 -15.38
N ASN A 58 11.59 -11.53 -14.96
CA ASN A 58 10.86 -10.89 -13.86
C ASN A 58 11.35 -11.30 -12.48
N TYR A 59 11.84 -12.53 -12.32
CA TYR A 59 12.11 -13.11 -11.01
C TYR A 59 13.56 -13.52 -10.78
N SER A 60 14.35 -13.87 -11.82
CA SER A 60 15.74 -14.33 -11.66
C SER A 60 16.63 -13.29 -10.96
N MET A 61 17.29 -13.73 -9.90
CA MET A 61 18.30 -12.92 -9.19
C MET A 61 19.50 -12.67 -10.08
N LYS A 62 19.95 -13.70 -10.83
CA LYS A 62 21.06 -13.61 -11.76
C LYS A 62 20.82 -12.53 -12.83
N PHE A 63 19.61 -12.51 -13.44
CA PHE A 63 19.27 -11.45 -14.38
C PHE A 63 19.31 -10.06 -13.73
N ARG A 64 18.79 -9.91 -12.52
CA ARG A 64 18.81 -8.63 -11.80
C ARG A 64 20.24 -8.17 -11.49
N GLU A 65 21.11 -9.09 -11.10
CA GLU A 65 22.53 -8.80 -10.84
C GLU A 65 23.24 -8.37 -12.12
N GLU A 66 23.02 -9.06 -13.24
CA GLU A 66 23.56 -8.67 -14.54
C GLU A 66 23.09 -7.27 -14.97
N ILE A 67 21.80 -6.96 -14.84
CA ILE A 67 21.28 -5.61 -15.08
C ILE A 67 21.97 -4.56 -14.20
N LYS A 68 22.17 -4.90 -12.92
CA LYS A 68 22.85 -4.00 -11.98
C LYS A 68 24.29 -3.76 -12.38
N LEU A 69 25.03 -4.80 -12.82
CA LEU A 69 26.40 -4.68 -13.31
C LEU A 69 26.46 -3.83 -14.59
N LEU A 70 25.55 -4.03 -15.54
CA LEU A 70 25.46 -3.25 -16.78
C LEU A 70 25.16 -1.77 -16.54
N THR A 71 24.55 -1.44 -15.43
CA THR A 71 24.23 -0.04 -15.04
C THR A 71 25.23 0.59 -14.08
N GLN A 72 26.23 -0.16 -13.60
CA GLN A 72 27.31 0.36 -12.77
C GLN A 72 28.37 1.07 -13.62
N GLY A 73 28.65 2.33 -13.30
CA GLY A 73 29.72 3.11 -13.94
C GLY A 73 29.34 3.87 -15.22
N ALA A 74 28.13 3.76 -15.72
CA ALA A 74 27.66 4.51 -16.86
C ALA A 74 26.95 5.80 -16.43
N ASN A 75 27.30 6.93 -17.05
CA ASN A 75 26.56 8.20 -16.90
C ASN A 75 25.13 8.14 -17.48
N ILE A 76 24.82 7.07 -18.22
CA ILE A 76 23.54 6.86 -18.88
C ILE A 76 23.01 5.50 -18.42
N ASN A 77 21.93 5.52 -17.66
CA ASN A 77 21.21 4.32 -17.22
C ASN A 77 20.42 3.70 -18.39
N ASN A 78 21.11 3.09 -19.36
CA ASN A 78 20.54 2.49 -20.57
C ASN A 78 21.24 1.17 -20.92
N ILE A 79 20.45 0.10 -21.02
CA ILE A 79 20.92 -1.27 -21.31
C ILE A 79 20.63 -1.71 -22.76
N SER A 80 20.16 -0.83 -23.62
CA SER A 80 19.69 -1.21 -24.98
C SER A 80 20.77 -1.83 -25.87
N SER A 81 22.04 -1.48 -25.67
CA SER A 81 23.18 -2.05 -26.43
C SER A 81 23.73 -3.34 -25.83
N THR A 82 23.46 -3.61 -24.57
CA THR A 82 24.11 -4.69 -23.81
C THR A 82 23.17 -5.83 -23.44
N ILE A 83 21.84 -5.62 -23.47
CA ILE A 83 20.86 -6.66 -23.10
C ILE A 83 21.01 -7.95 -23.92
N ASN A 84 21.48 -7.85 -25.16
CA ASN A 84 21.66 -9.01 -26.04
C ASN A 84 22.81 -9.93 -25.62
N SER A 85 23.69 -9.50 -24.72
CA SER A 85 24.79 -10.32 -24.19
C SER A 85 24.39 -11.17 -23.00
N ILE A 86 23.18 -11.00 -22.47
CA ILE A 86 22.70 -11.77 -21.33
C ILE A 86 22.34 -13.18 -21.77
N GLU A 87 23.01 -14.17 -21.17
CA GLU A 87 22.72 -15.57 -21.41
C GLU A 87 21.62 -16.09 -20.49
N ILE A 88 20.67 -16.82 -21.05
CA ILE A 88 19.56 -17.41 -20.33
C ILE A 88 19.53 -18.93 -20.48
N PRO A 89 19.24 -19.69 -19.43
CA PRO A 89 19.06 -21.13 -19.53
C PRO A 89 17.78 -21.45 -20.32
N LEU A 90 17.90 -22.28 -21.35
CA LEU A 90 16.78 -22.71 -22.19
C LEU A 90 16.60 -24.22 -22.12
N PRO A 91 15.77 -24.75 -21.22
CA PRO A 91 15.41 -26.16 -21.23
C PRO A 91 14.52 -26.50 -22.44
N PRO A 92 14.30 -27.78 -22.75
CA PRO A 92 13.36 -28.21 -23.79
C PRO A 92 11.97 -27.58 -23.65
N ILE A 93 11.24 -27.40 -24.75
CA ILE A 93 9.96 -26.71 -24.79
C ILE A 93 8.92 -27.34 -23.85
N ASP A 94 8.87 -28.67 -23.77
CA ASP A 94 7.95 -29.39 -22.86
C ASP A 94 8.26 -29.09 -21.38
N VAL A 95 9.53 -28.87 -21.04
CA VAL A 95 9.95 -28.44 -19.70
C VAL A 95 9.54 -27.01 -19.44
N GLN A 96 9.71 -26.10 -20.44
CA GLN A 96 9.25 -24.72 -20.34
C GLN A 96 7.73 -24.65 -20.12
N GLU A 97 6.92 -25.46 -20.83
CA GLU A 97 5.46 -25.52 -20.66
C GLU A 97 5.05 -25.96 -19.24
N ARG A 98 5.73 -26.97 -18.69
CA ARG A 98 5.48 -27.42 -17.31
C ARG A 98 5.77 -26.32 -16.29
N ILE A 99 6.91 -25.63 -16.46
CA ILE A 99 7.29 -24.52 -15.59
C ILE A 99 6.28 -23.37 -15.67
N ILE A 100 5.86 -22.99 -16.87
CA ILE A 100 4.84 -21.95 -17.08
C ILE A 100 3.53 -22.34 -16.38
N THR A 101 3.08 -23.57 -16.58
CA THR A 101 1.80 -24.05 -16.01
C THR A 101 1.81 -23.99 -14.48
N GLU A 102 2.93 -24.38 -13.86
CA GLU A 102 3.09 -24.36 -12.41
C GLU A 102 3.12 -22.90 -11.88
N LEU A 103 3.95 -22.04 -12.47
CA LEU A 103 4.10 -20.64 -12.04
C LEU A 103 2.81 -19.83 -12.29
N ASP A 104 2.10 -20.09 -13.39
CA ASP A 104 0.80 -19.49 -13.67
C ASP A 104 -0.22 -19.86 -12.61
N GLY A 105 -0.25 -21.11 -12.17
CA GLY A 105 -1.12 -21.52 -11.08
C GLY A 105 -0.86 -20.74 -9.80
N TYR A 106 0.39 -20.58 -9.40
CA TYR A 106 0.74 -19.76 -8.23
C TYR A 106 0.40 -18.29 -8.42
N GLN A 107 0.68 -17.72 -9.60
CA GLN A 107 0.37 -16.33 -9.90
C GLN A 107 -1.14 -16.04 -9.91
N GLN A 108 -1.96 -16.98 -10.38
CA GLN A 108 -3.43 -16.85 -10.32
C GLN A 108 -3.93 -16.80 -8.88
N VAL A 109 -3.38 -17.62 -7.97
CA VAL A 109 -3.73 -17.57 -6.54
C VAL A 109 -3.36 -16.20 -5.94
N VAL A 110 -2.14 -15.71 -6.22
CA VAL A 110 -1.69 -14.38 -5.75
C VAL A 110 -2.59 -13.27 -6.29
N ASN A 111 -2.92 -13.31 -7.58
CA ASN A 111 -3.78 -12.29 -8.21
C ASN A 111 -5.20 -12.33 -7.66
N GLY A 112 -5.77 -13.51 -7.42
CA GLY A 112 -7.07 -13.68 -6.78
C GLY A 112 -7.10 -13.08 -5.38
N ALA A 113 -6.11 -13.41 -4.56
CA ALA A 113 -5.98 -12.87 -3.21
C ALA A 113 -5.80 -11.33 -3.20
N ARG A 114 -4.97 -10.79 -4.11
CA ARG A 114 -4.83 -9.33 -4.30
C ARG A 114 -6.15 -8.68 -4.72
N SER A 115 -6.90 -9.32 -5.61
CA SER A 115 -8.20 -8.82 -6.06
C SER A 115 -9.19 -8.73 -4.90
N VAL A 116 -9.24 -9.74 -4.01
CA VAL A 116 -10.06 -9.70 -2.81
C VAL A 116 -9.69 -8.49 -1.95
N LEU A 117 -8.41 -8.31 -1.62
CA LEU A 117 -7.93 -7.20 -0.78
C LEU A 117 -8.18 -5.83 -1.42
N SER A 118 -8.01 -5.70 -2.74
CA SER A 118 -8.13 -4.41 -3.43
C SER A 118 -9.57 -3.99 -3.68
N ASN A 119 -10.50 -4.95 -3.81
CA ASN A 119 -11.90 -4.67 -4.12
C ASN A 119 -12.81 -4.61 -2.90
N TYR A 120 -12.40 -5.23 -1.79
CA TYR A 120 -13.18 -5.15 -0.58
C TYR A 120 -13.22 -3.72 -0.05
N ARG A 121 -14.42 -3.24 0.21
CA ARG A 121 -14.69 -1.99 0.93
C ARG A 121 -15.83 -2.24 1.90
N PRO A 122 -15.67 -1.93 3.19
CA PRO A 122 -16.77 -1.98 4.14
C PRO A 122 -17.93 -1.14 3.65
N LYS A 123 -19.14 -1.67 3.73
CA LYS A 123 -20.36 -0.95 3.37
C LYS A 123 -21.10 -0.56 4.64
N LEU A 124 -21.01 0.70 5.01
CA LEU A 124 -21.79 1.30 6.09
C LEU A 124 -23.06 1.90 5.48
N SER A 125 -24.18 1.19 5.54
CA SER A 125 -25.48 1.72 5.12
C SER A 125 -26.46 1.61 6.27
N CYS A 126 -26.93 2.76 6.75
CA CYS A 126 -28.00 2.86 7.73
C CYS A 126 -29.15 3.68 7.15
N SER A 127 -30.38 3.22 7.38
CA SER A 127 -31.60 3.87 6.84
C SER A 127 -32.22 4.93 7.75
N THR A 128 -31.80 5.00 9.01
CA THR A 128 -32.45 5.78 10.07
C THR A 128 -31.53 6.81 10.73
N ALA A 129 -30.34 7.04 10.18
CA ALA A 129 -29.34 7.89 10.82
C ALA A 129 -29.58 9.39 10.64
N THR A 130 -29.27 10.15 11.67
CA THR A 130 -29.11 11.61 11.57
C THR A 130 -27.70 11.93 11.10
N TYR A 131 -27.56 12.82 10.11
CA TYR A 131 -26.25 13.29 9.66
C TYR A 131 -25.68 14.30 10.63
N LYS A 132 -24.43 14.12 11.02
CA LYS A 132 -23.67 15.04 11.87
C LYS A 132 -22.31 15.34 11.26
N THR A 133 -21.79 16.53 11.48
CA THR A 133 -20.41 16.87 11.13
C THR A 133 -19.46 16.18 12.10
N LEU A 134 -18.22 15.93 11.66
CA LEU A 134 -17.20 15.35 12.56
C LEU A 134 -16.89 16.29 13.74
N ASP A 135 -17.03 17.61 13.59
CA ASP A 135 -16.82 18.59 14.67
C ASP A 135 -17.90 18.51 15.77
N GLU A 136 -19.11 17.98 15.47
CA GLU A 136 -20.19 17.75 16.46
C GLU A 136 -19.99 16.47 17.29
N ILE A 137 -19.20 15.51 16.80
CA ILE A 137 -19.09 14.17 17.38
C ILE A 137 -17.67 13.76 17.74
N ALA A 138 -16.70 14.66 17.55
CA ALA A 138 -15.31 14.39 17.84
C ALA A 138 -14.53 15.65 18.22
N THR A 139 -13.48 15.46 19.00
CA THR A 139 -12.51 16.52 19.33
C THR A 139 -11.29 16.39 18.43
N PHE A 140 -10.84 17.51 17.90
CA PHE A 140 -9.66 17.60 17.05
C PHE A 140 -8.46 18.13 17.83
N ARG A 141 -7.28 17.52 17.62
CA ARG A 141 -6.02 17.89 18.27
C ARG A 141 -6.16 17.94 19.80
N PRO A 142 -6.39 16.78 20.45
CA PRO A 142 -6.51 16.72 21.91
C PRO A 142 -5.30 17.36 22.61
N SER A 143 -5.55 17.99 23.76
CA SER A 143 -4.52 18.73 24.49
C SER A 143 -3.51 17.81 25.16
N LYS A 144 -2.23 18.21 25.14
CA LYS A 144 -1.17 17.56 25.92
C LYS A 144 -1.30 17.79 27.43
N ASP A 145 -2.21 18.64 27.87
CA ASP A 145 -2.45 18.86 29.29
C ASP A 145 -2.88 17.60 30.03
N GLU A 146 -3.50 16.65 29.31
CA GLU A 146 -3.88 15.32 29.83
C GLU A 146 -2.71 14.52 30.40
N ILE A 147 -1.49 14.77 29.93
CA ILE A 147 -0.27 14.03 30.29
C ILE A 147 0.77 14.91 31.00
N LYS A 148 0.45 16.18 31.28
CA LYS A 148 1.38 17.16 31.84
C LYS A 148 1.95 16.74 33.22
N ALA A 149 1.20 15.98 33.99
CA ALA A 149 1.59 15.51 35.32
C ALA A 149 2.48 14.26 35.28
N LEU A 150 2.68 13.64 34.13
CA LEU A 150 3.47 12.41 34.02
C LEU A 150 4.97 12.68 34.09
N PRO A 151 5.76 11.78 34.71
CA PRO A 151 7.22 11.87 34.70
C PRO A 151 7.79 11.88 33.27
N GLY A 152 8.83 12.65 33.03
CA GLY A 152 9.45 12.77 31.72
C GLY A 152 10.10 11.48 31.20
N ASP A 153 10.46 10.56 32.09
CA ASP A 153 11.00 9.23 31.80
C ASP A 153 9.93 8.16 31.51
N THR A 154 8.65 8.56 31.49
CA THR A 154 7.53 7.68 31.12
C THR A 154 7.73 7.13 29.71
N ASP A 155 7.61 5.80 29.56
CA ASP A 155 7.62 5.15 28.25
C ASP A 155 6.34 5.44 27.48
N VAL A 156 6.45 5.88 26.23
CA VAL A 156 5.33 6.15 25.33
C VAL A 156 5.58 5.54 23.95
N SER A 157 4.50 5.26 23.24
CA SER A 157 4.60 4.78 21.85
C SER A 157 4.95 5.89 20.90
N PHE A 158 5.82 5.60 19.91
CA PHE A 158 6.08 6.51 18.80
C PHE A 158 5.67 5.87 17.48
N VAL A 159 4.82 6.58 16.73
CA VAL A 159 4.22 6.09 15.48
C VAL A 159 4.62 7.01 14.32
N PRO A 160 5.63 6.65 13.53
CA PRO A 160 6.00 7.41 12.33
C PRO A 160 4.95 7.25 11.24
N MET A 161 4.92 8.18 10.27
CA MET A 161 3.98 8.15 9.13
C MET A 161 4.03 6.84 8.32
N ALA A 162 5.20 6.20 8.27
CA ALA A 162 5.37 4.92 7.56
C ALA A 162 4.57 3.77 8.19
N SER A 163 4.27 3.85 9.49
CA SER A 163 3.53 2.81 10.22
C SER A 163 2.03 2.79 9.91
N LEU A 164 1.46 3.89 9.40
CA LEU A 164 0.05 3.90 9.01
C LEU A 164 -0.16 3.14 7.71
N ASN A 165 -1.15 2.27 7.71
CA ASN A 165 -1.60 1.53 6.55
C ASN A 165 -2.57 2.36 5.68
N THR A 166 -2.85 1.88 4.48
CA THR A 166 -3.89 2.41 3.61
C THR A 166 -5.12 1.52 3.72
N PHE A 167 -6.27 2.12 4.02
CA PHE A 167 -7.56 1.40 4.14
C PHE A 167 -7.60 0.26 5.19
N ASP A 168 -6.68 0.28 6.16
CA ASP A 168 -6.62 -0.66 7.28
C ASP A 168 -6.51 0.15 8.57
N ALA A 169 -7.45 -0.01 9.50
CA ALA A 169 -7.47 0.71 10.77
C ALA A 169 -6.26 0.40 11.65
N SER A 170 -5.69 -0.79 11.51
CA SER A 170 -4.53 -1.23 12.27
C SER A 170 -3.22 -0.62 11.73
N PHE A 171 -2.29 -0.38 12.61
CA PHE A 171 -0.91 -0.05 12.23
C PHE A 171 0.07 -0.85 13.07
N GLU A 172 1.20 -1.18 12.45
CA GLU A 172 2.29 -1.93 13.06
C GLU A 172 3.47 -1.02 13.42
N ALA A 173 4.42 -1.60 14.13
CA ALA A 173 5.71 -1.02 14.43
C ALA A 173 5.63 0.28 15.21
N VAL A 174 5.41 0.13 16.47
CA VAL A 174 5.45 1.23 17.42
C VAL A 174 6.79 1.19 18.15
N GLU A 175 7.60 2.21 17.94
CA GLU A 175 8.81 2.41 18.73
C GLU A 175 8.42 2.85 20.14
N THR A 176 9.18 2.44 21.15
CA THR A 176 9.05 2.98 22.50
C THR A 176 10.06 4.10 22.68
N ARG A 177 9.62 5.27 23.15
CA ARG A 177 10.46 6.44 23.47
C ARG A 177 10.11 7.00 24.84
N LYS A 178 10.98 7.80 25.41
CA LYS A 178 10.67 8.54 26.63
C LYS A 178 9.81 9.75 26.34
N LEU A 179 8.88 10.07 27.24
CA LEU A 179 7.99 11.23 27.11
C LEU A 179 8.77 12.53 26.86
N THR A 180 9.88 12.72 27.57
CA THR A 180 10.77 13.87 27.41
C THR A 180 11.26 14.06 25.98
N ASP A 181 11.50 12.97 25.23
CA ASP A 181 12.10 12.99 23.91
C ASP A 181 11.07 13.34 22.81
N VAL A 182 9.77 13.19 23.12
CA VAL A 182 8.69 13.35 22.14
C VAL A 182 7.65 14.40 22.54
N SER A 183 7.72 14.95 23.74
CA SER A 183 6.78 15.95 24.24
C SER A 183 6.76 17.23 23.40
N SER A 184 7.86 17.54 22.71
CA SER A 184 7.98 18.66 21.76
C SER A 184 8.23 18.16 20.36
N GLY A 185 7.74 18.88 19.35
CA GLY A 185 7.98 18.58 17.93
C GLY A 185 7.15 17.45 17.33
N PHE A 186 6.30 16.77 18.11
CA PHE A 186 5.47 15.66 17.67
C PHE A 186 4.01 15.85 18.06
N THR A 187 3.12 15.16 17.35
CA THR A 187 1.68 15.17 17.60
C THR A 187 1.34 14.13 18.65
N TYR A 188 0.63 14.55 19.69
CA TYR A 188 0.12 13.70 20.78
C TYR A 188 -1.20 13.02 20.40
N PHE A 189 -1.37 11.79 20.86
CA PHE A 189 -2.62 11.02 20.82
C PHE A 189 -2.62 9.93 21.89
N ARG A 190 -3.77 9.33 22.12
CA ARG A 190 -3.95 8.20 23.06
C ARG A 190 -4.66 7.03 22.38
N ASN A 191 -4.86 5.93 23.12
CA ASN A 191 -5.69 4.82 22.64
C ASN A 191 -7.07 5.33 22.19
N ASN A 192 -7.62 4.72 21.14
CA ASN A 192 -8.87 5.03 20.47
C ASN A 192 -8.86 6.35 19.65
N ASP A 193 -7.79 7.14 19.67
CA ASP A 193 -7.68 8.28 18.77
C ASP A 193 -7.43 7.81 17.33
N ILE A 194 -8.06 8.47 16.38
CA ILE A 194 -7.89 8.24 14.94
C ILE A 194 -6.79 9.17 14.43
N LEU A 195 -5.84 8.60 13.74
CA LEU A 195 -4.73 9.31 13.08
C LEU A 195 -5.01 9.40 11.58
N LEU A 196 -5.30 10.59 11.07
CA LEU A 196 -5.46 10.85 9.64
C LEU A 196 -4.23 11.59 9.12
N ALA A 197 -3.56 11.04 8.12
CA ALA A 197 -2.47 11.74 7.44
C ALA A 197 -3.02 12.92 6.64
N LYS A 198 -2.46 14.12 6.84
CA LYS A 198 -2.94 15.33 6.15
C LYS A 198 -2.13 15.72 4.91
N ILE A 199 -0.93 15.16 4.72
CA ILE A 199 0.03 15.56 3.68
C ILE A 199 -0.01 14.66 2.45
N THR A 200 0.23 15.24 1.26
CA THR A 200 0.50 14.54 -0.01
C THR A 200 1.74 13.63 0.10
N PRO A 201 1.73 12.39 -0.46
CA PRO A 201 0.59 11.69 -1.08
C PRO A 201 -0.19 10.85 -0.06
N CYS A 202 0.08 10.99 1.25
CA CYS A 202 -0.45 10.11 2.29
C CYS A 202 -1.98 10.25 2.43
N PHE A 203 -2.51 11.48 2.40
CA PHE A 203 -3.95 11.72 2.44
C PHE A 203 -4.66 11.08 1.24
N GLU A 204 -4.19 11.36 0.02
CA GLU A 204 -4.78 10.86 -1.22
C GLU A 204 -4.73 9.33 -1.32
N ASN A 205 -3.77 8.72 -0.65
CA ASN A 205 -3.62 7.27 -0.56
C ASN A 205 -4.48 6.66 0.57
N GLY A 206 -5.22 7.47 1.36
CA GLY A 206 -6.05 7.00 2.45
C GLY A 206 -5.27 6.48 3.66
N LYS A 207 -4.09 7.04 3.94
CA LYS A 207 -3.33 6.69 5.13
C LYS A 207 -4.01 7.24 6.38
N ALA A 208 -4.57 6.33 7.17
CA ALA A 208 -5.16 6.58 8.47
C ALA A 208 -5.06 5.32 9.34
N GLY A 209 -5.31 5.46 10.64
CA GLY A 209 -5.36 4.33 11.56
C GLY A 209 -5.96 4.71 12.90
N ILE A 210 -6.32 3.72 13.70
CA ILE A 210 -6.82 3.91 15.06
C ILE A 210 -5.74 3.45 16.03
N ALA A 211 -5.41 4.29 16.99
CA ALA A 211 -4.38 4.00 17.97
C ALA A 211 -4.88 2.96 18.98
N HIS A 212 -4.22 1.81 19.03
CA HIS A 212 -4.53 0.74 19.99
C HIS A 212 -3.25 0.24 20.65
N ASN A 213 -3.39 -0.30 21.87
CA ASN A 213 -2.29 -0.96 22.59
C ASN A 213 -1.02 -0.10 22.74
N LEU A 214 -1.20 1.20 22.87
CA LEU A 214 -0.09 2.12 23.08
C LEU A 214 0.55 1.89 24.45
N LYS A 215 1.86 2.08 24.54
CA LYS A 215 2.60 2.02 25.80
C LYS A 215 2.05 3.09 26.75
N ASN A 216 1.61 2.66 27.94
CA ASN A 216 0.90 3.51 28.91
C ASN A 216 -0.33 4.25 28.33
N GLY A 217 -0.91 3.74 27.25
CA GLY A 217 -2.04 4.38 26.55
C GLY A 217 -1.70 5.66 25.80
N ILE A 218 -0.41 6.00 25.65
CA ILE A 218 0.06 7.29 25.15
C ILE A 218 0.88 7.10 23.87
N GLY A 219 0.61 7.92 22.88
CA GLY A 219 1.34 7.94 21.63
C GLY A 219 1.75 9.33 21.17
N PHE A 220 2.85 9.36 20.44
CA PHE A 220 3.34 10.51 19.70
C PHE A 220 3.71 10.09 18.28
N GLY A 221 3.63 11.04 17.34
CA GLY A 221 3.97 10.74 15.96
C GLY A 221 4.14 11.97 15.11
N SER A 222 4.07 11.79 13.81
CA SER A 222 4.28 12.84 12.82
C SER A 222 3.42 14.07 13.08
N THR A 223 3.99 15.26 12.91
CA THR A 223 3.25 16.54 12.91
C THR A 223 2.27 16.64 11.74
N GLU A 224 2.36 15.72 10.77
CA GLU A 224 1.45 15.62 9.63
C GLU A 224 0.20 14.77 9.91
N TYR A 225 -0.08 14.46 11.18
CA TYR A 225 -1.35 13.86 11.60
C TYR A 225 -2.40 14.91 11.96
N ILE A 226 -3.63 14.68 11.52
CA ILE A 226 -4.84 15.18 12.18
C ILE A 226 -5.28 14.08 13.15
N VAL A 227 -5.32 14.40 14.44
CA VAL A 227 -5.84 13.50 15.47
C VAL A 227 -7.31 13.82 15.69
N ILE A 228 -8.13 12.78 15.59
CA ILE A 228 -9.59 12.84 15.78
C ILE A 228 -9.93 11.92 16.94
N ARG A 229 -10.50 12.49 18.00
CA ARG A 229 -10.98 11.76 19.18
C ARG A 229 -12.48 11.70 19.15
N ALA A 230 -13.05 10.54 18.95
CA ALA A 230 -14.48 10.33 18.97
C ALA A 230 -15.09 10.67 20.35
N ASP A 231 -16.28 11.24 20.36
CA ASP A 231 -17.16 11.21 21.53
C ASP A 231 -17.80 9.82 21.60
N GLU A 232 -17.18 8.92 22.35
CA GLU A 232 -17.61 7.53 22.45
C GLU A 232 -19.01 7.35 23.07
N SER A 233 -19.61 8.43 23.61
CA SER A 233 -21.02 8.42 24.05
C SER A 233 -21.99 8.53 22.86
N VAL A 234 -21.48 8.89 21.66
CA VAL A 234 -22.27 9.15 20.44
C VAL A 234 -21.82 8.27 19.27
N VAL A 235 -20.51 8.02 19.14
CA VAL A 235 -19.96 7.36 17.95
C VAL A 235 -18.70 6.53 18.30
N TYR A 236 -18.61 5.33 17.75
CA TYR A 236 -17.38 4.55 17.85
C TYR A 236 -16.26 5.12 16.97
N PRO A 237 -14.97 5.06 17.41
CA PRO A 237 -13.82 5.48 16.59
C PRO A 237 -13.77 4.80 15.22
N GLU A 238 -14.06 3.49 15.16
CA GLU A 238 -14.10 2.72 13.92
C GLU A 238 -15.17 3.25 12.94
N TRP A 239 -16.31 3.74 13.45
CA TRP A 239 -17.35 4.32 12.63
C TRP A 239 -16.84 5.54 11.86
N ILE A 240 -16.19 6.48 12.56
CA ILE A 240 -15.56 7.65 11.95
C ILE A 240 -14.46 7.19 10.97
N PHE A 241 -13.61 6.26 11.40
CA PHE A 241 -12.50 5.74 10.57
C PHE A 241 -12.99 5.24 9.22
N TYR A 242 -14.04 4.42 9.17
CA TYR A 242 -14.54 3.88 7.92
C TYR A 242 -15.08 4.96 6.98
N TYR A 243 -15.73 6.01 7.49
CA TYR A 243 -16.21 7.13 6.66
C TYR A 243 -15.08 8.00 6.11
N ILE A 244 -14.09 8.35 6.92
CA ILE A 244 -12.93 9.14 6.43
C ILE A 244 -11.98 8.34 5.53
N ASN A 245 -12.16 7.04 5.44
CA ASN A 245 -11.40 6.16 4.54
C ASN A 245 -12.16 5.79 3.26
N THR A 246 -13.34 6.39 3.02
CA THR A 246 -14.06 6.23 1.76
C THR A 246 -13.40 7.02 0.63
N ARG A 247 -13.59 6.55 -0.60
CA ARG A 247 -13.17 7.32 -1.78
C ARG A 247 -13.89 8.66 -1.87
N GLU A 248 -15.15 8.69 -1.46
CA GLU A 248 -15.94 9.92 -1.43
C GLU A 248 -15.30 11.00 -0.55
N PHE A 249 -14.88 10.65 0.67
CA PHE A 249 -14.17 11.58 1.56
C PHE A 249 -12.82 12.01 0.98
N ILE A 250 -12.00 11.06 0.51
CA ILE A 250 -10.66 11.35 0.02
C ILE A 250 -10.70 12.19 -1.27
N ASP A 251 -11.51 11.79 -2.25
CA ASP A 251 -11.60 12.50 -3.53
C ASP A 251 -12.28 13.86 -3.36
N GLY A 252 -13.29 13.95 -2.49
CA GLY A 252 -13.94 15.22 -2.11
C GLY A 252 -12.99 16.18 -1.38
N GLY A 253 -11.97 15.66 -0.68
CA GLY A 253 -10.97 16.47 0.02
C GLY A 253 -9.90 17.07 -0.89
N LYS A 254 -9.57 16.42 -2.02
CA LYS A 254 -8.51 16.89 -2.92
C LYS A 254 -8.58 18.37 -3.33
N PRO A 255 -9.75 18.93 -3.67
CA PRO A 255 -9.88 20.35 -4.00
C PRO A 255 -9.55 21.30 -2.83
N PHE A 256 -9.59 20.80 -1.59
CA PHE A 256 -9.30 21.56 -0.38
C PHE A 256 -7.86 21.36 0.12
N MET A 257 -7.02 20.73 -0.67
CA MET A 257 -5.58 20.61 -0.36
C MET A 257 -4.84 21.87 -0.77
N THR A 258 -4.04 22.41 0.13
CA THR A 258 -3.27 23.65 -0.07
C THR A 258 -1.79 23.42 0.19
N GLY A 259 -0.94 24.23 -0.47
CA GLY A 259 0.53 24.15 -0.37
C GLY A 259 1.20 24.01 -1.73
N THR A 260 2.51 23.82 -1.71
CA THR A 260 3.31 23.61 -2.94
C THR A 260 3.11 22.18 -3.49
N ALA A 261 3.29 22.02 -4.80
CA ALA A 261 3.19 20.72 -5.45
C ALA A 261 4.07 19.67 -4.74
N GLY A 262 3.48 18.51 -4.42
CA GLY A 262 4.14 17.43 -3.68
C GLY A 262 4.21 17.61 -2.15
N GLN A 263 3.76 18.75 -1.61
CA GLN A 263 3.72 19.04 -0.17
C GLN A 263 2.39 19.71 0.25
N GLN A 264 1.31 19.37 -0.43
CA GLN A 264 -0.01 19.89 -0.09
C GLN A 264 -0.56 19.20 1.18
N ARG A 265 -1.43 19.91 1.88
CA ARG A 265 -2.10 19.43 3.09
C ARG A 265 -3.59 19.71 3.00
N ILE A 266 -4.40 18.71 3.41
CA ILE A 266 -5.84 18.89 3.51
C ILE A 266 -6.18 19.95 4.56
N ASP A 267 -7.14 20.81 4.23
CA ASP A 267 -7.68 21.77 5.20
C ASP A 267 -8.45 21.01 6.29
N ILE A 268 -8.11 21.30 7.55
CA ILE A 268 -8.79 20.72 8.71
C ILE A 268 -10.28 21.05 8.74
N ASN A 269 -10.70 22.20 8.20
CA ASN A 269 -12.10 22.57 8.16
C ASN A 269 -12.91 21.66 7.23
N TYR A 270 -12.32 21.18 6.11
CA TYR A 270 -12.95 20.15 5.29
C TYR A 270 -13.23 18.90 6.14
N VAL A 271 -12.25 18.42 6.90
CA VAL A 271 -12.40 17.24 7.75
C VAL A 271 -13.46 17.47 8.82
N LYS A 272 -13.43 18.60 9.52
CA LYS A 272 -14.36 18.96 10.58
C LYS A 272 -15.81 19.05 10.10
N GLN A 273 -16.03 19.66 8.93
CA GLN A 273 -17.36 19.88 8.37
C GLN A 273 -17.90 18.69 7.56
N TYR A 274 -17.09 17.62 7.41
CA TYR A 274 -17.55 16.42 6.72
C TYR A 274 -18.67 15.76 7.49
N GLN A 275 -19.79 15.52 6.81
CA GLN A 275 -21.00 14.93 7.40
C GLN A 275 -21.02 13.43 7.23
N ILE A 276 -21.28 12.71 8.29
CA ILE A 276 -21.50 11.27 8.28
C ILE A 276 -22.84 10.92 8.94
N PRO A 277 -23.49 9.82 8.53
CA PRO A 277 -24.67 9.35 9.24
C PRO A 277 -24.26 8.76 10.58
N VAL A 278 -24.98 9.11 11.64
CA VAL A 278 -24.73 8.64 13.02
C VAL A 278 -25.99 7.97 13.55
N PRO A 279 -26.14 6.65 13.38
CA PRO A 279 -27.21 5.90 13.99
C PRO A 279 -26.96 5.66 15.48
N SER A 280 -27.84 4.93 16.17
CA SER A 280 -27.63 4.55 17.56
C SER A 280 -26.33 3.73 17.73
N LEU A 281 -25.73 3.81 18.92
CA LEU A 281 -24.52 3.02 19.21
C LEU A 281 -24.76 1.51 19.06
N GLU A 282 -25.98 1.03 19.29
CA GLU A 282 -26.33 -0.37 19.06
C GLU A 282 -26.29 -0.73 17.58
N GLU A 283 -26.87 0.09 16.71
CA GLU A 283 -26.84 -0.11 15.26
C GLU A 283 -25.42 0.01 14.70
N GLN A 284 -24.64 1.00 15.17
CA GLN A 284 -23.21 1.10 14.82
C GLN A 284 -22.47 -0.18 15.18
N LYS A 285 -22.69 -0.71 16.39
CA LYS A 285 -22.04 -1.95 16.85
C LYS A 285 -22.38 -3.14 15.97
N ILE A 286 -23.65 -3.32 15.62
CA ILE A 286 -24.08 -4.43 14.75
C ILE A 286 -23.35 -4.38 13.40
N LEU A 287 -23.30 -3.19 12.77
CA LEU A 287 -22.66 -3.00 11.49
C LEU A 287 -21.13 -3.15 11.57
N LEU A 288 -20.51 -2.65 12.65
CA LEU A 288 -19.08 -2.83 12.89
C LEU A 288 -18.71 -4.30 13.12
N ASP A 289 -19.52 -5.05 13.87
CA ASP A 289 -19.34 -6.49 14.09
C ASP A 289 -19.48 -7.29 12.78
N GLU A 290 -20.31 -6.86 11.85
CA GLU A 290 -20.40 -7.44 10.51
C GLU A 290 -19.13 -7.19 9.71
N ILE A 291 -18.66 -5.95 9.67
CA ILE A 291 -17.40 -5.58 9.02
C ILE A 291 -16.21 -6.35 9.59
N HIS A 292 -16.13 -6.50 10.91
CA HIS A 292 -15.05 -7.25 11.55
C HIS A 292 -15.08 -8.73 11.14
N ARG A 293 -16.27 -9.35 11.01
CA ARG A 293 -16.42 -10.72 10.50
C ARG A 293 -15.96 -10.84 9.05
N GLU A 294 -16.36 -9.89 8.19
CA GLU A 294 -15.90 -9.86 6.80
C GLU A 294 -14.38 -9.69 6.70
N GLN A 295 -13.81 -8.76 7.46
CA GLN A 295 -12.36 -8.52 7.50
C GLN A 295 -11.59 -9.75 8.00
N ALA A 296 -12.14 -10.47 8.98
CA ALA A 296 -11.52 -11.72 9.46
C ALA A 296 -11.44 -12.80 8.36
N LEU A 297 -12.42 -12.85 7.45
CA LEU A 297 -12.39 -13.75 6.29
C LEU A 297 -11.40 -13.30 5.20
N ILE A 298 -11.15 -12.00 5.09
CA ILE A 298 -10.31 -11.41 4.04
C ILE A 298 -8.84 -11.35 4.47
N LYS A 299 -8.58 -11.11 5.76
CA LYS A 299 -7.22 -10.98 6.31
C LYS A 299 -6.27 -12.13 5.93
N PRO A 300 -6.68 -13.41 5.87
CA PRO A 300 -5.84 -14.51 5.40
C PRO A 300 -5.34 -14.35 3.95
N SER A 301 -6.00 -13.52 3.13
CA SER A 301 -5.54 -13.27 1.75
C SER A 301 -4.13 -12.66 1.71
N LYS A 302 -3.72 -11.89 2.72
CA LYS A 302 -2.33 -11.39 2.84
C LYS A 302 -1.35 -12.56 2.97
N GLN A 303 -1.65 -13.52 3.85
CA GLN A 303 -0.81 -14.71 4.06
C GLN A 303 -0.74 -15.58 2.79
N ILE A 304 -1.84 -15.69 2.06
CA ILE A 304 -1.87 -16.40 0.76
C ILE A 304 -0.88 -15.73 -0.21
N ILE A 305 -0.90 -14.41 -0.32
CA ILE A 305 0.04 -13.67 -1.18
C ILE A 305 1.48 -13.96 -0.78
N ASP A 306 1.81 -13.85 0.51
CA ASP A 306 3.17 -14.05 1.01
C ASP A 306 3.67 -15.48 0.76
N VAL A 307 2.85 -16.49 1.09
CA VAL A 307 3.19 -17.90 0.90
C VAL A 307 3.39 -18.24 -0.57
N PHE A 308 2.48 -17.82 -1.46
CA PHE A 308 2.59 -18.15 -2.88
C PHE A 308 3.65 -17.34 -3.60
N THR A 309 3.93 -16.10 -3.17
CA THR A 309 5.08 -15.33 -3.67
C THR A 309 6.38 -16.03 -3.29
N ALA A 310 6.52 -16.47 -2.04
CA ALA A 310 7.69 -17.23 -1.60
C ALA A 310 7.84 -18.56 -2.34
N LYS A 311 6.74 -19.27 -2.67
CA LYS A 311 6.78 -20.47 -3.50
C LYS A 311 7.28 -20.19 -4.91
N ILE A 312 6.84 -19.09 -5.53
CA ILE A 312 7.33 -18.66 -6.85
C ILE A 312 8.84 -18.42 -6.77
N ASP A 313 9.31 -17.65 -5.79
CA ASP A 313 10.72 -17.34 -5.62
C ASP A 313 11.58 -18.60 -5.39
N THR A 314 11.12 -19.52 -4.54
CA THR A 314 11.81 -20.80 -4.30
C THR A 314 11.87 -21.64 -5.56
N ARG A 315 10.74 -21.76 -6.27
CA ARG A 315 10.68 -22.58 -7.48
C ARG A 315 11.58 -22.03 -8.58
N ILE A 316 11.65 -20.72 -8.69
CA ILE A 316 12.53 -20.02 -9.63
C ILE A 316 14.01 -20.33 -9.33
N LYS A 317 14.41 -20.24 -8.08
CA LYS A 317 15.77 -20.60 -7.65
C LYS A 317 16.13 -22.05 -8.02
N GLU A 318 15.21 -22.99 -7.77
CA GLU A 318 15.41 -24.40 -8.14
C GLU A 318 15.56 -24.60 -9.65
N ILE A 319 14.74 -23.91 -10.45
CA ILE A 319 14.74 -24.05 -11.93
C ILE A 319 16.01 -23.50 -12.54
N TRP A 320 16.50 -22.36 -12.06
CA TRP A 320 17.66 -21.67 -12.65
C TRP A 320 18.96 -21.81 -11.85
N GLY A 321 18.94 -22.58 -10.74
CA GLY A 321 20.15 -22.87 -9.95
C GLY A 321 20.71 -21.64 -9.24
N GLU A 322 19.83 -20.81 -8.69
CA GLU A 322 20.17 -19.55 -8.00
C GLU A 322 20.10 -19.67 -6.48
#